data_c722960030d05e0fe265e8c3d3431321
#
_entry.id   c722960030d05e0fe265e8c3d3431321
#
_cell.length_a   1.000
_cell.length_b   1.000
_cell.length_c   1.000
_cell.angle_alpha   90.00
_cell.angle_beta   90.00
_cell.angle_gamma   90.00
#
_symmetry.space_group_name_H-M   'P 1'
#
loop_
_entity.id
_entity.type
_entity.pdbx_description
1 polymer ?
#
loop_
_entity_poly.entity_id
_entity_poly.type
_entity_poly.pdbx_seq_one_letter_code
_entity_poly.pdbx_strand_id
1 'polypeptide(L)'
;MVTIKDVARVAGVSASTVSRALSGRIPVEESTREKVLEAAKKLNYQPNALAKGLKEGRTGTIGLIVPNICNPVFPLVSRGVEDTARKFGYTVILCNTDEDVNIEREYIQKLRKKWVDGIILATSGKESGHITELTESGLPVVLLIRRLEDRVDAVAVDNNEAARQAVAYLIRTGHRKIVMVNGDQGLTLYRERFQGYLRGLRESGILFDPSLALEIPEVQNCYETVREFLAARPAPDAVFAASDPMALQVMRAVKDAGYRVPDDISVIGFDDLESAPFLDPPLTTVRQPLYQMGAAAAERIISQIEGKASTPEERAPLVRVMETELIVRQSTRDRTD
;
A
#
# COMPACT_ATOMS: atom_id res chain seq x y z
N MET A 1 -36.70 -16.06 -6.70
CA MET A 1 -35.39 -16.40 -6.09
C MET A 1 -35.66 -17.47 -5.04
N VAL A 2 -34.92 -18.58 -5.08
CA VAL A 2 -35.08 -19.67 -4.09
C VAL A 2 -34.57 -19.17 -2.73
N THR A 3 -35.34 -19.47 -1.68
CA THR A 3 -35.05 -19.02 -0.33
C THR A 3 -34.70 -20.20 0.60
N ILE A 4 -34.11 -19.92 1.76
CA ILE A 4 -33.83 -20.93 2.79
C ILE A 4 -35.12 -21.67 3.23
N LYS A 5 -36.30 -21.02 3.16
CA LYS A 5 -37.59 -21.64 3.46
C LYS A 5 -38.00 -22.68 2.42
N ASP A 6 -37.60 -22.50 1.17
CA ASP A 6 -37.89 -23.47 0.11
C ASP A 6 -37.02 -24.72 0.28
N VAL A 7 -35.73 -24.56 0.64
CA VAL A 7 -34.85 -25.69 0.99
C VAL A 7 -35.38 -26.44 2.20
N ALA A 8 -35.83 -25.72 3.24
CA ALA A 8 -36.39 -26.29 4.44
C ALA A 8 -37.64 -27.16 4.14
N ARG A 9 -38.52 -26.68 3.26
CA ARG A 9 -39.71 -27.41 2.80
C ARG A 9 -39.35 -28.69 2.07
N VAL A 10 -38.36 -28.64 1.15
CA VAL A 10 -37.96 -29.82 0.38
C VAL A 10 -37.18 -30.84 1.24
N ALA A 11 -36.36 -30.37 2.18
CA ALA A 11 -35.62 -31.25 3.10
C ALA A 11 -36.47 -31.76 4.29
N GLY A 12 -37.70 -31.26 4.49
CA GLY A 12 -38.57 -31.65 5.60
C GLY A 12 -38.06 -31.20 6.97
N VAL A 13 -37.34 -30.08 7.05
CA VAL A 13 -36.76 -29.57 8.29
C VAL A 13 -37.04 -28.07 8.49
N SER A 14 -36.70 -27.53 9.65
CA SER A 14 -36.87 -26.11 9.89
C SER A 14 -35.78 -25.27 9.14
N ALA A 15 -36.11 -23.98 8.84
CA ALA A 15 -35.13 -23.07 8.24
C ALA A 15 -33.87 -22.88 9.12
N SER A 16 -34.01 -22.99 10.45
CA SER A 16 -32.89 -22.97 11.39
C SER A 16 -31.99 -24.20 11.26
N THR A 17 -32.60 -25.38 11.03
CA THR A 17 -31.84 -26.63 10.77
C THR A 17 -31.06 -26.54 9.45
N VAL A 18 -31.72 -26.01 8.38
CA VAL A 18 -31.05 -25.76 7.10
C VAL A 18 -29.85 -24.83 7.30
N SER A 19 -30.03 -23.70 8.03
CA SER A 19 -28.92 -22.76 8.31
C SER A 19 -27.76 -23.42 9.05
N ARG A 20 -28.05 -24.28 10.04
CA ARG A 20 -27.02 -25.02 10.80
C ARG A 20 -26.30 -26.03 9.91
N ALA A 21 -27.03 -26.81 9.14
CA ALA A 21 -26.47 -27.83 8.25
C ALA A 21 -25.56 -27.22 7.17
N LEU A 22 -25.94 -26.09 6.59
CA LEU A 22 -25.16 -25.38 5.56
C LEU A 22 -23.95 -24.62 6.14
N SER A 23 -24.04 -24.14 7.40
CA SER A 23 -22.93 -23.41 8.03
C SER A 23 -21.81 -24.29 8.56
N GLY A 24 -22.11 -25.55 8.88
CA GLY A 24 -21.16 -26.51 9.48
C GLY A 24 -20.68 -26.16 10.90
N ARG A 25 -21.12 -25.04 11.47
CA ARG A 25 -20.65 -24.52 12.80
C ARG A 25 -21.30 -25.21 13.99
N ILE A 26 -22.48 -25.74 13.80
CA ILE A 26 -23.23 -26.45 14.86
C ILE A 26 -23.50 -27.85 14.34
N PRO A 27 -23.18 -28.89 15.12
CA PRO A 27 -23.43 -30.27 14.72
C PRO A 27 -24.90 -30.50 14.41
N VAL A 28 -25.15 -31.10 13.27
CA VAL A 28 -26.46 -31.60 12.82
C VAL A 28 -26.25 -33.08 12.49
N GLU A 29 -27.25 -33.90 12.78
CA GLU A 29 -27.21 -35.33 12.44
C GLU A 29 -26.87 -35.51 10.96
N GLU A 30 -25.94 -36.39 10.60
CA GLU A 30 -25.40 -36.55 9.25
C GLU A 30 -26.49 -36.83 8.22
N SER A 31 -27.49 -37.70 8.56
CA SER A 31 -28.64 -37.97 7.72
C SER A 31 -29.47 -36.73 7.39
N THR A 32 -29.57 -35.78 8.34
CA THR A 32 -30.29 -34.50 8.18
C THR A 32 -29.44 -33.54 7.33
N ARG A 33 -28.12 -33.53 7.52
CA ARG A 33 -27.21 -32.72 6.74
C ARG A 33 -27.22 -33.11 5.26
N GLU A 34 -27.18 -34.41 4.95
CA GLU A 34 -27.26 -34.94 3.59
C GLU A 34 -28.55 -34.51 2.90
N LYS A 35 -29.72 -34.67 3.57
CA LYS A 35 -31.03 -34.24 3.04
C LYS A 35 -31.03 -32.74 2.70
N VAL A 36 -30.44 -31.92 3.57
CA VAL A 36 -30.36 -30.45 3.34
C VAL A 36 -29.46 -30.13 2.17
N LEU A 37 -28.29 -30.76 2.05
CA LEU A 37 -27.35 -30.55 0.95
C LEU A 37 -27.96 -30.99 -0.39
N GLU A 38 -28.66 -32.12 -0.42
CA GLU A 38 -29.36 -32.60 -1.61
C GLU A 38 -30.48 -31.65 -2.04
N ALA A 39 -31.30 -31.19 -1.10
CA ALA A 39 -32.38 -30.23 -1.34
C ALA A 39 -31.81 -28.89 -1.86
N ALA A 40 -30.74 -28.39 -1.26
CA ALA A 40 -30.06 -27.16 -1.71
C ALA A 40 -29.52 -27.31 -3.14
N LYS A 41 -28.88 -28.45 -3.44
CA LYS A 41 -28.37 -28.76 -4.80
C LYS A 41 -29.52 -28.87 -5.81
N LYS A 42 -30.60 -29.57 -5.48
CA LYS A 42 -31.78 -29.74 -6.35
C LYS A 42 -32.45 -28.40 -6.69
N LEU A 43 -32.46 -27.47 -5.76
CA LEU A 43 -33.05 -26.15 -5.92
C LEU A 43 -32.08 -25.11 -6.45
N ASN A 44 -30.81 -25.48 -6.70
CA ASN A 44 -29.70 -24.57 -7.02
C ASN A 44 -29.64 -23.39 -6.02
N TYR A 45 -29.87 -23.70 -4.73
CA TYR A 45 -29.89 -22.72 -3.66
C TYR A 45 -28.44 -22.38 -3.25
N GLN A 46 -28.15 -21.12 -3.29
CA GLN A 46 -26.92 -20.56 -2.70
C GLN A 46 -27.30 -19.74 -1.45
N PRO A 47 -26.64 -19.99 -0.30
CA PRO A 47 -26.84 -19.16 0.88
C PRO A 47 -26.61 -17.68 0.55
N ASN A 48 -27.56 -16.84 0.88
CA ASN A 48 -27.41 -15.39 0.68
C ASN A 48 -26.39 -14.86 1.71
N ALA A 49 -25.20 -14.52 1.24
CA ALA A 49 -24.12 -13.99 2.07
C ALA A 49 -24.54 -12.70 2.81
N LEU A 50 -25.36 -11.85 2.17
CA LEU A 50 -25.89 -10.65 2.80
C LEU A 50 -26.84 -10.96 3.97
N ALA A 51 -27.73 -11.95 3.79
CA ALA A 51 -28.63 -12.38 4.86
C ALA A 51 -27.88 -13.05 6.03
N LYS A 52 -26.80 -13.76 5.72
CA LYS A 52 -25.89 -14.33 6.72
C LYS A 52 -25.13 -13.24 7.46
N GLY A 53 -24.55 -12.28 6.73
CA GLY A 53 -23.84 -11.13 7.30
C GLY A 53 -24.71 -10.28 8.22
N LEU A 54 -25.99 -10.02 7.82
CA LEU A 54 -26.96 -9.32 8.67
C LEU A 54 -27.26 -10.07 10.00
N LYS A 55 -27.27 -11.40 9.97
CA LYS A 55 -27.50 -12.21 11.17
C LYS A 55 -26.26 -12.31 12.07
N GLU A 56 -25.08 -12.37 11.47
CA GLU A 56 -23.78 -12.52 12.16
C GLU A 56 -23.16 -11.16 12.53
N GLY A 57 -23.72 -10.04 12.04
CA GLY A 57 -23.16 -8.70 12.22
C GLY A 57 -21.84 -8.47 11.47
N ARG A 58 -21.47 -9.37 10.54
CA ARG A 58 -20.22 -9.34 9.76
C ARG A 58 -20.47 -9.75 8.32
N THR A 59 -19.84 -9.04 7.39
CA THR A 59 -19.96 -9.30 5.95
C THR A 59 -18.90 -10.26 5.43
N GLY A 60 -17.80 -10.45 6.15
CA GLY A 60 -16.63 -11.19 5.69
C GLY A 60 -15.88 -10.45 4.57
N THR A 61 -15.99 -9.12 4.54
CA THR A 61 -15.42 -8.30 3.47
C THR A 61 -14.61 -7.16 4.04
N ILE A 62 -13.44 -6.90 3.43
CA ILE A 62 -12.53 -5.79 3.75
C ILE A 62 -12.45 -4.88 2.52
N GLY A 63 -12.59 -3.57 2.71
CA GLY A 63 -12.31 -2.58 1.69
C GLY A 63 -10.81 -2.30 1.62
N LEU A 64 -10.25 -2.29 0.41
CA LEU A 64 -8.89 -1.82 0.14
C LEU A 64 -8.97 -0.63 -0.81
N ILE A 65 -8.63 0.56 -0.32
CA ILE A 65 -8.64 1.79 -1.12
C ILE A 65 -7.20 2.17 -1.43
N VAL A 66 -6.88 2.30 -2.71
CA VAL A 66 -5.55 2.66 -3.20
C VAL A 66 -5.63 3.90 -4.09
N PRO A 67 -4.59 4.76 -4.09
CA PRO A 67 -4.61 6.00 -4.86
C PRO A 67 -4.44 5.77 -6.37
N ASN A 68 -3.64 4.78 -6.78
CA ASN A 68 -3.40 4.52 -8.20
C ASN A 68 -2.96 3.07 -8.43
N ILE A 69 -3.88 2.23 -8.91
CA ILE A 69 -3.60 0.81 -9.17
C ILE A 69 -2.59 0.59 -10.32
N CYS A 70 -2.36 1.59 -11.17
CA CYS A 70 -1.35 1.52 -12.22
C CYS A 70 0.08 1.77 -11.70
N ASN A 71 0.25 2.32 -10.49
CA ASN A 71 1.55 2.39 -9.84
C ASN A 71 1.91 1.00 -9.29
N PRO A 72 3.02 0.37 -9.74
CA PRO A 72 3.37 -1.02 -9.40
C PRO A 72 3.52 -1.33 -7.91
N VAL A 73 3.69 -0.33 -7.07
CA VAL A 73 3.71 -0.46 -5.60
C VAL A 73 2.38 -1.04 -5.09
N PHE A 74 1.25 -0.54 -5.60
CA PHE A 74 -0.07 -0.91 -5.07
C PHE A 74 -0.53 -2.32 -5.44
N PRO A 75 -0.29 -2.88 -6.62
CA PRO A 75 -0.50 -4.30 -6.90
C PRO A 75 0.22 -5.24 -5.93
N LEU A 76 1.48 -4.94 -5.58
CA LEU A 76 2.27 -5.79 -4.66
C LEU A 76 1.70 -5.77 -3.24
N VAL A 77 1.35 -4.59 -2.69
CA VAL A 77 0.72 -4.53 -1.37
C VAL A 77 -0.68 -5.13 -1.39
N SER A 78 -1.46 -4.92 -2.47
CA SER A 78 -2.80 -5.51 -2.63
C SER A 78 -2.74 -7.03 -2.62
N ARG A 79 -1.70 -7.63 -3.21
CA ARG A 79 -1.46 -9.07 -3.18
C ARG A 79 -1.26 -9.57 -1.76
N GLY A 80 -0.45 -8.87 -0.94
CA GLY A 80 -0.25 -9.19 0.46
C GLY A 80 -1.54 -9.12 1.28
N VAL A 81 -2.35 -8.08 1.03
CA VAL A 81 -3.67 -7.91 1.66
C VAL A 81 -4.61 -9.06 1.27
N GLU A 82 -4.74 -9.37 -0.02
CA GLU A 82 -5.67 -10.37 -0.53
C GLU A 82 -5.32 -11.77 -0.04
N ASP A 83 -4.05 -12.18 -0.18
CA ASP A 83 -3.60 -13.51 0.25
C ASP A 83 -3.84 -13.73 1.76
N THR A 84 -3.59 -12.70 2.57
CA THR A 84 -3.81 -12.76 4.01
C THR A 84 -5.29 -12.75 4.35
N ALA A 85 -6.08 -11.84 3.78
CA ALA A 85 -7.53 -11.78 4.00
C ALA A 85 -8.21 -13.12 3.65
N ARG A 86 -7.84 -13.73 2.54
CA ARG A 86 -8.35 -15.02 2.09
C ARG A 86 -8.05 -16.17 3.07
N LYS A 87 -6.86 -16.20 3.68
CA LYS A 87 -6.50 -17.20 4.71
C LYS A 87 -7.43 -17.12 5.92
N PHE A 88 -7.91 -15.92 6.25
CA PHE A 88 -8.85 -15.70 7.35
C PHE A 88 -10.33 -15.72 6.91
N GLY A 89 -10.61 -16.07 5.65
CA GLY A 89 -11.98 -16.19 5.13
C GLY A 89 -12.64 -14.86 4.76
N TYR A 90 -11.87 -13.80 4.57
CA TYR A 90 -12.33 -12.50 4.09
C TYR A 90 -12.14 -12.33 2.58
N THR A 91 -13.06 -11.61 1.96
CA THR A 91 -12.95 -11.12 0.58
C THR A 91 -12.50 -9.66 0.59
N VAL A 92 -11.67 -9.27 -0.37
CA VAL A 92 -11.20 -7.90 -0.52
C VAL A 92 -11.94 -7.21 -1.67
N ILE A 93 -12.49 -6.02 -1.41
CA ILE A 93 -13.01 -5.12 -2.46
C ILE A 93 -11.99 -4.00 -2.65
N LEU A 94 -11.35 -3.99 -3.83
CA LEU A 94 -10.40 -2.95 -4.20
C LEU A 94 -11.12 -1.77 -4.84
N CYS A 95 -10.79 -0.55 -4.36
CA CYS A 95 -11.26 0.72 -4.91
C CYS A 95 -10.04 1.57 -5.28
N ASN A 96 -10.05 2.16 -6.48
CA ASN A 96 -9.01 3.04 -6.98
C ASN A 96 -9.52 4.48 -7.02
N THR A 97 -8.74 5.44 -6.46
CA THR A 97 -9.19 6.83 -6.29
C THR A 97 -8.60 7.81 -7.31
N ASP A 98 -7.64 7.39 -8.12
CA ASP A 98 -6.88 8.23 -9.05
C ASP A 98 -6.28 9.50 -8.38
N GLU A 99 -5.79 9.34 -7.14
CA GLU A 99 -5.25 10.41 -6.29
C GLU A 99 -6.30 11.50 -5.92
N ASP A 100 -7.60 11.27 -6.16
CA ASP A 100 -8.66 12.22 -5.83
C ASP A 100 -9.28 11.91 -4.46
N VAL A 101 -9.14 12.87 -3.53
CA VAL A 101 -9.69 12.76 -2.18
C VAL A 101 -11.24 12.74 -2.15
N ASN A 102 -11.90 13.31 -3.16
CA ASN A 102 -13.37 13.27 -3.22
C ASN A 102 -13.86 11.89 -3.62
N ILE A 103 -13.17 11.25 -4.57
CA ILE A 103 -13.43 9.84 -4.92
C ILE A 103 -13.14 8.93 -3.73
N GLU A 104 -12.06 9.19 -2.97
CA GLU A 104 -11.75 8.47 -1.74
C GLU A 104 -12.90 8.56 -0.72
N ARG A 105 -13.40 9.78 -0.45
CA ARG A 105 -14.55 10.01 0.43
C ARG A 105 -15.82 9.29 -0.04
N GLU A 106 -16.07 9.30 -1.34
CA GLU A 106 -17.20 8.61 -1.93
C GLU A 106 -17.13 7.08 -1.72
N TYR A 107 -15.96 6.47 -1.97
CA TYR A 107 -15.76 5.04 -1.72
C TYR A 107 -15.86 4.69 -0.24
N ILE A 108 -15.28 5.47 0.65
CA ILE A 108 -15.42 5.29 2.10
C ILE A 108 -16.91 5.26 2.49
N GLN A 109 -17.71 6.22 2.02
CA GLN A 109 -19.13 6.28 2.31
C GLN A 109 -19.91 5.07 1.76
N LYS A 110 -19.60 4.63 0.52
CA LYS A 110 -20.23 3.46 -0.11
C LYS A 110 -19.90 2.18 0.65
N LEU A 111 -18.62 1.95 0.96
CA LEU A 111 -18.16 0.76 1.67
C LEU A 111 -18.74 0.71 3.09
N ARG A 112 -18.82 1.83 3.79
CA ARG A 112 -19.36 1.97 5.14
C ARG A 112 -20.84 1.61 5.23
N LYS A 113 -21.62 1.94 4.19
CA LYS A 113 -23.11 1.75 4.16
C LYS A 113 -23.57 0.30 4.13
N LYS A 114 -22.71 -0.73 4.36
CA LYS A 114 -23.11 -2.15 4.53
C LYS A 114 -22.23 -3.19 3.84
N TRP A 115 -21.06 -2.80 3.30
CA TRP A 115 -20.34 -3.71 2.42
C TRP A 115 -19.09 -4.29 3.04
N VAL A 116 -18.52 -3.64 4.08
CA VAL A 116 -17.23 -4.06 4.65
C VAL A 116 -17.24 -4.05 6.18
N ASP A 117 -16.41 -4.92 6.77
CA ASP A 117 -16.18 -5.01 8.20
C ASP A 117 -15.02 -4.12 8.65
N GLY A 118 -14.21 -3.64 7.70
CA GLY A 118 -13.11 -2.71 7.92
C GLY A 118 -12.51 -2.20 6.62
N ILE A 119 -11.68 -1.16 6.69
CA ILE A 119 -11.05 -0.53 5.53
C ILE A 119 -9.54 -0.43 5.72
N ILE A 120 -8.76 -0.93 4.74
CA ILE A 120 -7.34 -0.65 4.57
C ILE A 120 -7.23 0.48 3.55
N LEU A 121 -6.48 1.53 3.88
CA LEU A 121 -6.45 2.76 3.10
C LEU A 121 -5.03 3.27 2.87
N ALA A 122 -4.63 3.41 1.61
CA ALA A 122 -3.51 4.23 1.19
C ALA A 122 -4.06 5.59 0.74
N THR A 123 -4.21 6.52 1.67
CA THR A 123 -4.96 7.78 1.43
C THR A 123 -4.37 8.63 0.30
N SER A 124 -5.25 9.23 -0.50
CA SER A 124 -4.92 10.25 -1.50
C SER A 124 -4.86 11.66 -0.90
N GLY A 125 -5.40 11.84 0.32
CA GLY A 125 -5.56 13.14 0.95
C GLY A 125 -4.31 13.65 1.67
N LYS A 126 -4.13 14.97 1.61
CA LYS A 126 -3.18 15.72 2.45
C LYS A 126 -3.81 16.06 3.82
N GLU A 127 -5.12 16.03 3.90
CA GLU A 127 -5.92 16.29 5.09
C GLU A 127 -6.53 15.00 5.61
N SER A 128 -6.57 14.85 6.94
CA SER A 128 -6.97 13.62 7.62
C SER A 128 -8.39 13.64 8.19
N GLY A 129 -9.11 14.77 8.11
CA GLY A 129 -10.40 14.94 8.80
C GLY A 129 -11.40 13.83 8.52
N HIS A 130 -11.58 13.44 7.27
CA HIS A 130 -12.51 12.36 6.89
C HIS A 130 -12.08 10.97 7.38
N ILE A 131 -10.79 10.75 7.61
CA ILE A 131 -10.25 9.49 8.17
C ILE A 131 -10.47 9.46 9.68
N THR A 132 -10.29 10.61 10.36
CA THR A 132 -10.60 10.75 11.78
C THR A 132 -12.09 10.48 12.04
N GLU A 133 -12.99 11.10 11.26
CA GLU A 133 -14.44 10.81 11.33
C GLU A 133 -14.76 9.33 11.09
N LEU A 134 -14.03 8.68 10.18
CA LEU A 134 -14.19 7.25 9.90
C LEU A 134 -13.83 6.40 11.12
N THR A 135 -12.69 6.67 11.76
CA THR A 135 -12.25 5.94 12.96
C THR A 135 -13.18 6.18 14.16
N GLU A 136 -13.64 7.40 14.35
CA GLU A 136 -14.60 7.76 15.41
C GLU A 136 -15.96 7.05 15.22
N SER A 137 -16.30 6.65 14.00
CA SER A 137 -17.52 5.87 13.74
C SER A 137 -17.46 4.42 14.23
N GLY A 138 -16.31 3.97 14.74
CA GLY A 138 -16.09 2.61 15.22
C GLY A 138 -15.81 1.57 14.12
N LEU A 139 -15.70 1.98 12.85
CA LEU A 139 -15.26 1.08 11.79
C LEU A 139 -13.75 0.86 11.89
N PRO A 140 -13.25 -0.38 11.90
CA PRO A 140 -11.83 -0.68 11.83
C PRO A 140 -11.16 -0.04 10.60
N VAL A 141 -10.05 0.67 10.82
CA VAL A 141 -9.26 1.33 9.75
C VAL A 141 -7.78 1.10 10.00
N VAL A 142 -7.06 0.72 8.93
CA VAL A 142 -5.60 0.62 8.92
C VAL A 142 -5.06 1.40 7.73
N LEU A 143 -4.16 2.35 7.98
CA LEU A 143 -3.45 3.06 6.93
C LEU A 143 -2.29 2.21 6.40
N LEU A 144 -2.01 2.32 5.10
CA LEU A 144 -0.98 1.53 4.43
C LEU A 144 -0.11 2.44 3.57
N ILE A 145 1.24 2.32 3.70
CA ILE A 145 2.27 3.11 3.01
C ILE A 145 2.26 4.58 3.43
N ARG A 146 1.12 5.23 3.32
CA ARG A 146 0.92 6.64 3.70
C ARG A 146 0.31 6.68 5.09
N ARG A 147 0.99 7.31 6.03
CA ARG A 147 0.50 7.51 7.38
C ARG A 147 0.05 8.95 7.60
N LEU A 148 -0.91 9.09 8.44
CA LEU A 148 -1.31 10.33 9.08
C LEU A 148 -0.78 10.31 10.52
N GLU A 149 -0.91 11.41 11.24
CA GLU A 149 -0.52 11.49 12.66
C GLU A 149 -0.91 10.23 13.46
N ASP A 150 -0.20 9.90 14.52
CA ASP A 150 -0.25 8.64 15.29
C ASP A 150 -1.61 8.32 15.99
N ARG A 151 -2.71 8.67 15.32
CA ARG A 151 -4.08 8.45 15.80
C ARG A 151 -4.82 7.29 15.15
N VAL A 152 -4.24 6.73 14.11
CA VAL A 152 -4.83 5.64 13.32
C VAL A 152 -3.80 4.55 13.14
N ASP A 153 -4.20 3.30 13.22
CA ASP A 153 -3.32 2.18 12.92
C ASP A 153 -2.70 2.34 11.53
N ALA A 154 -1.41 2.11 11.42
CA ALA A 154 -0.70 2.24 10.16
C ALA A 154 0.39 1.18 9.99
N VAL A 155 0.62 0.79 8.74
CA VAL A 155 1.79 0.02 8.31
C VAL A 155 2.56 0.85 7.31
N ALA A 156 3.78 1.23 7.65
CA ALA A 156 4.63 2.10 6.86
C ALA A 156 6.10 1.71 6.99
N VAL A 157 6.98 2.39 6.27
CA VAL A 157 8.45 2.35 6.47
C VAL A 157 8.94 3.66 7.05
N ASP A 158 10.15 3.68 7.61
CA ASP A 158 10.83 4.92 7.96
C ASP A 158 11.43 5.55 6.69
N ASN A 159 10.63 6.38 6.02
CA ASN A 159 11.03 7.05 4.79
C ASN A 159 12.20 8.03 5.00
N ASN A 160 12.29 8.65 6.20
CA ASN A 160 13.36 9.58 6.52
C ASN A 160 14.70 8.84 6.64
N GLU A 161 14.73 7.79 7.43
CA GLU A 161 15.95 7.00 7.63
C GLU A 161 16.37 6.28 6.34
N ALA A 162 15.42 5.73 5.58
CA ALA A 162 15.69 5.07 4.31
C ALA A 162 16.32 6.03 3.28
N ALA A 163 15.76 7.23 3.13
CA ALA A 163 16.30 8.26 2.23
C ALA A 163 17.66 8.76 2.72
N ARG A 164 17.86 8.96 4.04
CA ARG A 164 19.16 9.32 4.61
C ARG A 164 20.23 8.28 4.26
N GLN A 165 19.89 6.98 4.38
CA GLN A 165 20.83 5.90 4.04
C GLN A 165 21.21 5.88 2.56
N ALA A 166 20.23 6.10 1.65
CA ALA A 166 20.47 6.20 0.22
C ALA A 166 21.42 7.35 -0.13
N VAL A 167 21.21 8.53 0.46
CA VAL A 167 22.07 9.71 0.27
C VAL A 167 23.44 9.49 0.88
N ALA A 168 23.53 8.94 2.08
CA ALA A 168 24.80 8.62 2.75
C ALA A 168 25.64 7.61 1.93
N TYR A 169 24.97 6.65 1.27
CA TYR A 169 25.64 5.73 0.33
C TYR A 169 26.27 6.49 -0.85
N LEU A 170 25.52 7.37 -1.52
CA LEU A 170 26.06 8.18 -2.62
C LEU A 170 27.26 9.02 -2.19
N ILE A 171 27.16 9.65 -1.01
CA ILE A 171 28.26 10.50 -0.50
C ILE A 171 29.50 9.66 -0.16
N ARG A 172 29.31 8.49 0.45
CA ARG A 172 30.39 7.55 0.78
C ARG A 172 31.10 7.03 -0.48
N THR A 173 30.36 6.88 -1.59
CA THR A 173 30.89 6.50 -2.90
C THR A 173 31.34 7.71 -3.75
N GLY A 174 31.67 8.84 -3.12
CA GLY A 174 32.35 9.98 -3.75
C GLY A 174 31.47 11.03 -4.42
N HIS A 175 30.13 10.87 -4.37
CA HIS A 175 29.21 11.85 -4.96
C HIS A 175 29.04 13.07 -4.05
N ARG A 176 28.93 14.26 -4.65
CA ARG A 176 28.81 15.53 -3.91
C ARG A 176 27.65 16.39 -4.41
N LYS A 177 27.36 16.36 -5.71
CA LYS A 177 26.28 17.13 -6.35
C LYS A 177 25.11 16.19 -6.64
N ILE A 178 24.29 15.95 -5.63
CA ILE A 178 23.19 14.99 -5.69
C ILE A 178 21.86 15.73 -5.91
N VAL A 179 21.16 15.43 -7.01
CA VAL A 179 19.82 15.96 -7.26
C VAL A 179 18.80 15.06 -6.58
N MET A 180 17.84 15.66 -5.89
CA MET A 180 16.64 14.99 -5.41
C MET A 180 15.49 15.19 -6.40
N VAL A 181 14.97 14.11 -6.96
CA VAL A 181 13.73 14.09 -7.74
C VAL A 181 12.63 13.54 -6.84
N ASN A 182 11.72 14.40 -6.40
CA ASN A 182 10.73 14.08 -5.37
C ASN A 182 9.30 14.28 -5.88
N GLY A 183 8.34 13.65 -5.23
CA GLY A 183 6.91 13.89 -5.45
C GLY A 183 6.36 15.04 -4.61
N ASP A 184 5.03 15.17 -4.61
CA ASP A 184 4.31 16.20 -3.85
C ASP A 184 4.55 16.07 -2.34
N GLN A 185 5.24 17.03 -1.75
CA GLN A 185 5.57 17.06 -0.32
C GLN A 185 4.34 17.30 0.58
N GLY A 186 3.18 17.57 0.02
CA GLY A 186 1.91 17.47 0.74
C GLY A 186 1.62 16.05 1.24
N LEU A 187 2.14 15.03 0.56
CA LEU A 187 2.09 13.64 1.01
C LEU A 187 3.25 13.35 1.96
N THR A 188 2.93 12.78 3.13
CA THR A 188 3.88 12.53 4.23
C THR A 188 5.11 11.75 3.78
N LEU A 189 4.95 10.73 2.94
CA LEU A 189 6.07 9.91 2.47
C LEU A 189 7.12 10.72 1.69
N TYR A 190 6.71 11.62 0.80
CA TYR A 190 7.64 12.45 0.03
C TYR A 190 8.29 13.53 0.88
N ARG A 191 7.56 14.11 1.82
CA ARG A 191 8.10 15.04 2.81
C ARG A 191 9.16 14.36 3.69
N GLU A 192 8.91 13.15 4.16
CA GLU A 192 9.85 12.37 4.96
C GLU A 192 11.10 11.98 4.15
N ARG A 193 10.95 11.55 2.88
CA ARG A 193 12.09 11.25 1.99
C ARG A 193 12.94 12.49 1.73
N PHE A 194 12.30 13.65 1.54
CA PHE A 194 13.02 14.92 1.40
C PHE A 194 13.77 15.29 2.67
N GLN A 195 13.16 15.14 3.83
CA GLN A 195 13.84 15.38 5.12
C GLN A 195 15.04 14.44 5.32
N GLY A 196 14.90 13.17 4.91
CA GLY A 196 16.00 12.20 4.92
C GLY A 196 17.15 12.60 4.00
N TYR A 197 16.85 13.09 2.80
CA TYR A 197 17.83 13.64 1.87
C TYR A 197 18.58 14.83 2.49
N LEU A 198 17.89 15.80 3.05
CA LEU A 198 18.50 16.95 3.73
C LEU A 198 19.36 16.50 4.93
N ARG A 199 18.88 15.53 5.69
CA ARG A 199 19.61 14.98 6.83
C ARG A 199 20.91 14.29 6.37
N GLY A 200 20.87 13.48 5.30
CA GLY A 200 22.04 12.81 4.75
C GLY A 200 23.12 13.79 4.27
N LEU A 201 22.73 14.87 3.59
CA LEU A 201 23.65 15.96 3.19
C LEU A 201 24.27 16.62 4.42
N ARG A 202 23.45 17.04 5.39
CA ARG A 202 23.89 17.74 6.59
C ARG A 202 24.86 16.91 7.43
N GLU A 203 24.57 15.63 7.66
CA GLU A 203 25.44 14.73 8.44
C GLU A 203 26.80 14.52 7.77
N SER A 204 26.87 14.75 6.45
CA SER A 204 28.11 14.64 5.66
C SER A 204 28.78 15.99 5.39
N GLY A 205 28.31 17.08 6.00
CA GLY A 205 28.88 18.42 5.84
C GLY A 205 28.65 19.07 4.47
N ILE A 206 27.69 18.57 3.67
CA ILE A 206 27.34 19.13 2.37
C ILE A 206 26.20 20.13 2.56
N LEU A 207 26.42 21.37 2.10
CA LEU A 207 25.39 22.39 2.13
C LEU A 207 24.28 22.08 1.11
N PHE A 208 23.04 22.20 1.55
CA PHE A 208 21.89 22.04 0.67
C PHE A 208 21.81 23.18 -0.34
N ASP A 209 21.72 22.84 -1.62
CA ASP A 209 21.40 23.75 -2.71
C ASP A 209 19.94 23.52 -3.15
N PRO A 210 19.03 24.47 -2.91
CA PRO A 210 17.62 24.32 -3.30
C PRO A 210 17.43 24.05 -4.79
N SER A 211 18.38 24.46 -5.64
CA SER A 211 18.32 24.23 -7.08
C SER A 211 18.51 22.75 -7.47
N LEU A 212 18.95 21.91 -6.54
CA LEU A 212 19.12 20.47 -6.73
C LEU A 212 17.89 19.66 -6.20
N ALA A 213 16.84 20.31 -5.78
CA ALA A 213 15.60 19.67 -5.35
C ALA A 213 14.49 19.95 -6.38
N LEU A 214 14.08 18.90 -7.09
CA LEU A 214 13.00 18.95 -8.07
C LEU A 214 11.75 18.32 -7.45
N GLU A 215 10.73 19.12 -7.21
CA GLU A 215 9.42 18.63 -6.77
C GLU A 215 8.53 18.45 -8.01
N ILE A 216 8.08 17.22 -8.22
CA ILE A 216 7.31 16.79 -9.38
C ILE A 216 6.04 16.11 -8.88
N PRO A 217 4.94 16.84 -8.66
CA PRO A 217 3.70 16.30 -8.12
C PRO A 217 3.13 15.15 -8.96
N GLU A 218 3.23 15.27 -10.27
CA GLU A 218 2.72 14.30 -11.24
C GLU A 218 3.88 13.49 -11.84
N VAL A 219 3.99 12.22 -11.48
CA VAL A 219 5.08 11.32 -11.90
C VAL A 219 5.29 11.31 -13.42
N GLN A 220 4.22 11.42 -14.23
CA GLN A 220 4.31 11.46 -15.69
C GLN A 220 5.13 12.62 -16.24
N ASN A 221 5.27 13.72 -15.50
CA ASN A 221 6.04 14.89 -15.91
C ASN A 221 7.54 14.76 -15.56
N CYS A 222 7.95 13.68 -14.91
CA CYS A 222 9.31 13.51 -14.40
C CYS A 222 10.36 13.54 -15.52
N TYR A 223 10.11 12.83 -16.63
CA TYR A 223 11.03 12.79 -17.77
C TYR A 223 11.33 14.19 -18.32
N GLU A 224 10.31 14.96 -18.64
CA GLU A 224 10.49 16.30 -19.23
C GLU A 224 11.18 17.27 -18.25
N THR A 225 10.75 17.28 -16.99
CA THR A 225 11.34 18.14 -15.95
C THR A 225 12.83 17.85 -15.76
N VAL A 226 13.22 16.58 -15.71
CA VAL A 226 14.64 16.19 -15.56
C VAL A 226 15.43 16.51 -16.84
N ARG A 227 14.86 16.31 -18.02
CA ARG A 227 15.49 16.67 -19.29
C ARG A 227 15.78 18.18 -19.39
N GLU A 228 14.82 19.02 -19.03
CA GLU A 228 14.98 20.47 -18.98
C GLU A 228 16.04 20.89 -17.96
N PHE A 229 16.05 20.27 -16.78
CA PHE A 229 17.06 20.52 -15.75
C PHE A 229 18.48 20.23 -16.27
N LEU A 230 18.66 19.07 -16.92
CA LEU A 230 19.98 18.66 -17.47
C LEU A 230 20.43 19.54 -18.65
N ALA A 231 19.51 20.07 -19.44
CA ALA A 231 19.82 20.98 -20.54
C ALA A 231 20.23 22.39 -20.05
N ALA A 232 19.70 22.84 -18.93
CA ALA A 232 19.89 24.19 -18.41
C ALA A 232 21.09 24.33 -17.44
N ARG A 233 21.70 23.22 -17.00
CA ARG A 233 22.67 23.23 -15.91
C ARG A 233 23.80 22.22 -16.11
N PRO A 234 24.98 22.43 -15.49
CA PRO A 234 26.01 21.39 -15.42
C PRO A 234 25.48 20.11 -14.77
N ALA A 235 25.86 18.98 -15.35
CA ALA A 235 25.43 17.67 -14.87
C ALA A 235 25.68 17.46 -13.36
N PRO A 236 24.75 16.83 -12.62
CA PRO A 236 24.98 16.38 -11.27
C PRO A 236 25.87 15.14 -11.26
N ASP A 237 26.38 14.76 -10.08
CA ASP A 237 27.10 13.50 -9.89
C ASP A 237 26.15 12.32 -9.75
N ALA A 238 24.98 12.58 -9.13
CA ALA A 238 23.97 11.57 -8.91
C ALA A 238 22.58 12.17 -8.84
N VAL A 239 21.57 11.29 -9.04
CA VAL A 239 20.17 11.58 -8.81
C VAL A 239 19.62 10.56 -7.82
N PHE A 240 18.97 11.05 -6.75
CA PHE A 240 18.13 10.25 -5.88
C PHE A 240 16.67 10.52 -6.27
N ALA A 241 16.02 9.54 -6.89
CA ALA A 241 14.61 9.58 -7.25
C ALA A 241 13.76 8.96 -6.14
N ALA A 242 12.71 9.67 -5.73
CA ALA A 242 11.87 9.29 -4.62
C ALA A 242 11.00 8.04 -4.87
N SER A 243 11.00 7.48 -6.08
CA SER A 243 10.36 6.20 -6.40
C SER A 243 11.02 5.55 -7.62
N ASP A 244 10.88 4.24 -7.81
CA ASP A 244 11.38 3.54 -8.99
C ASP A 244 10.69 4.00 -10.29
N PRO A 245 9.38 4.29 -10.33
CA PRO A 245 8.76 4.90 -11.50
C PRO A 245 9.37 6.25 -11.91
N MET A 246 9.79 7.08 -10.95
CA MET A 246 10.55 8.30 -11.22
C MET A 246 11.97 7.98 -11.68
N ALA A 247 12.67 7.04 -11.03
CA ALA A 247 14.02 6.64 -11.39
C ALA A 247 14.11 6.14 -12.82
N LEU A 248 13.13 5.38 -13.30
CA LEU A 248 13.03 4.93 -14.68
C LEU A 248 13.02 6.10 -15.67
N GLN A 249 12.23 7.13 -15.39
CA GLN A 249 12.13 8.32 -16.21
C GLN A 249 13.40 9.18 -16.13
N VAL A 250 14.01 9.27 -14.95
CA VAL A 250 15.32 9.90 -14.74
C VAL A 250 16.41 9.24 -15.60
N MET A 251 16.51 7.90 -15.54
CA MET A 251 17.50 7.15 -16.34
C MET A 251 17.31 7.39 -17.84
N ARG A 252 16.06 7.46 -18.29
CA ARG A 252 15.75 7.77 -19.68
C ARG A 252 16.15 9.21 -20.05
N ALA A 253 15.81 10.20 -19.23
CA ALA A 253 16.16 11.59 -19.46
C ALA A 253 17.69 11.81 -19.46
N VAL A 254 18.42 11.15 -18.55
CA VAL A 254 19.89 11.17 -18.47
C VAL A 254 20.51 10.64 -19.78
N LYS A 255 20.01 9.49 -20.26
CA LYS A 255 20.48 8.86 -21.51
C LYS A 255 20.19 9.73 -22.73
N ASP A 256 19.01 10.30 -22.84
CA ASP A 256 18.61 11.17 -23.95
C ASP A 256 19.33 12.54 -23.94
N ALA A 257 19.83 12.98 -22.77
CA ALA A 257 20.72 14.13 -22.63
C ALA A 257 22.19 13.81 -22.98
N GLY A 258 22.50 12.59 -23.39
CA GLY A 258 23.84 12.16 -23.80
C GLY A 258 24.75 11.72 -22.66
N TYR A 259 24.24 11.57 -21.44
CA TYR A 259 25.00 11.08 -20.28
C TYR A 259 24.82 9.56 -20.10
N ARG A 260 25.80 8.92 -19.48
CA ARG A 260 25.79 7.48 -19.17
C ARG A 260 25.48 7.26 -17.69
N VAL A 261 24.63 6.28 -17.43
CA VAL A 261 24.40 5.74 -16.08
C VAL A 261 25.19 4.44 -15.97
N PRO A 262 26.05 4.28 -14.95
CA PRO A 262 26.38 5.18 -13.85
C PRO A 262 27.58 6.11 -14.13
N ASP A 263 28.26 5.99 -15.29
CA ASP A 263 29.58 6.58 -15.53
C ASP A 263 29.61 8.11 -15.35
N ASP A 264 28.61 8.79 -15.88
CA ASP A 264 28.52 10.24 -15.79
C ASP A 264 27.61 10.66 -14.62
N ILE A 265 26.45 9.99 -14.46
CA ILE A 265 25.46 10.26 -13.43
C ILE A 265 24.99 8.94 -12.80
N SER A 266 25.17 8.78 -11.49
CA SER A 266 24.61 7.67 -10.74
C SER A 266 23.11 7.91 -10.45
N VAL A 267 22.31 6.85 -10.42
CA VAL A 267 20.85 6.94 -10.13
C VAL A 267 20.49 5.95 -9.03
N ILE A 268 19.78 6.44 -8.01
CA ILE A 268 19.12 5.62 -6.98
C ILE A 268 17.63 5.83 -7.06
N GLY A 269 16.86 4.71 -6.97
CA GLY A 269 15.41 4.71 -6.84
C GLY A 269 14.94 4.43 -5.41
N PHE A 270 13.63 4.18 -5.30
CA PHE A 270 12.97 3.79 -4.07
C PHE A 270 11.80 2.88 -4.44
N ASP A 271 11.64 1.72 -3.83
CA ASP A 271 10.59 0.70 -3.82
C ASP A 271 11.13 -0.72 -4.04
N ASP A 272 12.19 -0.91 -4.86
CA ASP A 272 12.71 -2.16 -5.39
C ASP A 272 11.64 -2.99 -6.11
N LEU A 273 11.04 -2.37 -7.12
CA LEU A 273 10.06 -3.02 -7.98
C LEU A 273 10.68 -4.19 -8.75
N GLU A 274 9.84 -5.17 -9.14
CA GLU A 274 10.28 -6.35 -9.90
C GLU A 274 11.02 -6.01 -11.20
N SER A 275 10.79 -4.84 -11.78
CA SER A 275 11.50 -4.35 -12.96
C SER A 275 12.91 -3.83 -12.67
N ALA A 276 13.24 -3.42 -11.44
CA ALA A 276 14.50 -2.76 -11.10
C ALA A 276 15.76 -3.55 -11.52
N PRO A 277 15.85 -4.90 -11.32
CA PRO A 277 17.01 -5.68 -11.76
C PRO A 277 17.11 -5.86 -13.28
N PHE A 278 16.05 -5.56 -14.04
CA PHE A 278 15.98 -5.74 -15.50
C PHE A 278 16.14 -4.44 -16.29
N LEU A 279 16.34 -3.31 -15.59
CA LEU A 279 16.68 -2.05 -16.24
C LEU A 279 18.13 -2.08 -16.78
N ASP A 280 18.45 -1.19 -17.69
CA ASP A 280 19.79 -1.06 -18.27
C ASP A 280 20.36 0.34 -17.99
N PRO A 281 21.32 0.43 -17.02
CA PRO A 281 21.78 -0.62 -16.10
C PRO A 281 20.75 -0.98 -15.01
N PRO A 282 20.91 -2.17 -14.34
CA PRO A 282 20.08 -2.55 -13.18
C PRO A 282 20.06 -1.49 -12.09
N LEU A 283 18.87 -1.13 -11.60
CA LEU A 283 18.65 -0.01 -10.70
C LEU A 283 19.03 -0.32 -9.25
N THR A 284 19.94 0.48 -8.69
CA THR A 284 20.16 0.60 -7.24
C THR A 284 18.94 1.30 -6.64
N THR A 285 18.33 0.73 -5.59
CA THR A 285 17.09 1.24 -5.04
C THR A 285 16.91 0.85 -3.58
N VAL A 286 16.06 1.58 -2.86
CA VAL A 286 15.64 1.22 -1.50
C VAL A 286 14.49 0.23 -1.58
N ARG A 287 14.69 -1.00 -1.08
CA ARG A 287 13.64 -2.01 -1.00
C ARG A 287 12.67 -1.72 0.12
N GLN A 288 11.39 -1.67 -0.21
CA GLN A 288 10.28 -1.76 0.72
C GLN A 288 9.73 -3.19 0.74
N PRO A 289 9.39 -3.76 1.90
CA PRO A 289 8.78 -5.08 1.97
C PRO A 289 7.27 -5.00 1.65
N LEU A 290 6.92 -4.60 0.41
CA LEU A 290 5.57 -4.21 0.00
C LEU A 290 4.52 -5.31 0.25
N TYR A 291 4.83 -6.57 -0.11
CA TYR A 291 3.93 -7.70 0.15
C TYR A 291 3.69 -7.88 1.65
N GLN A 292 4.75 -7.84 2.46
CA GLN A 292 4.68 -8.02 3.92
C GLN A 292 3.94 -6.83 4.58
N MET A 293 4.06 -5.62 4.03
CA MET A 293 3.28 -4.46 4.48
C MET A 293 1.78 -4.70 4.28
N GLY A 294 1.38 -5.18 3.09
CA GLY A 294 0.00 -5.55 2.82
C GLY A 294 -0.52 -6.65 3.75
N ALA A 295 0.28 -7.71 3.94
CA ALA A 295 -0.06 -8.80 4.85
C ALA A 295 -0.25 -8.32 6.29
N ALA A 296 0.66 -7.48 6.79
CA ALA A 296 0.60 -6.91 8.14
C ALA A 296 -0.63 -6.01 8.33
N ALA A 297 -1.00 -5.22 7.33
CA ALA A 297 -2.22 -4.41 7.38
C ALA A 297 -3.48 -5.27 7.45
N ALA A 298 -3.53 -6.37 6.68
CA ALA A 298 -4.64 -7.32 6.73
C ALA A 298 -4.73 -8.06 8.08
N GLU A 299 -3.61 -8.50 8.64
CA GLU A 299 -3.56 -9.11 9.98
C GLU A 299 -4.10 -8.14 11.04
N ARG A 300 -3.65 -6.88 10.99
CA ARG A 300 -4.05 -5.86 11.96
C ARG A 300 -5.55 -5.55 11.89
N ILE A 301 -6.08 -5.32 10.70
CA ILE A 301 -7.51 -5.01 10.55
C ILE A 301 -8.40 -6.18 10.94
N ILE A 302 -8.02 -7.42 10.60
CA ILE A 302 -8.74 -8.63 11.00
C ILE A 302 -8.74 -8.79 12.52
N SER A 303 -7.60 -8.53 13.18
CA SER A 303 -7.52 -8.53 14.66
C SER A 303 -8.49 -7.53 15.28
N GLN A 304 -8.64 -6.34 14.72
CA GLN A 304 -9.63 -5.35 15.17
C GLN A 304 -11.07 -5.83 14.94
N ILE A 305 -11.39 -6.31 13.73
CA ILE A 305 -12.73 -6.83 13.37
C ILE A 305 -13.14 -7.98 14.30
N GLU A 306 -12.22 -8.87 14.63
CA GLU A 306 -12.50 -10.03 15.48
C GLU A 306 -12.52 -9.71 16.97
N GLY A 307 -12.15 -8.47 17.35
CA GLY A 307 -12.12 -8.02 18.74
C GLY A 307 -11.06 -8.73 19.58
N LYS A 308 -9.96 -9.15 18.95
CA LYS A 308 -8.86 -9.88 19.61
C LYS A 308 -8.00 -8.99 20.50
N ALA A 309 -8.10 -7.66 20.35
CA ALA A 309 -7.45 -6.70 21.25
C ALA A 309 -8.12 -6.76 22.61
N SER A 310 -7.48 -7.41 23.57
CA SER A 310 -8.03 -7.72 24.92
C SER A 310 -7.75 -6.59 25.89
N THR A 311 -6.64 -5.85 25.74
CA THR A 311 -6.21 -4.79 26.65
C THR A 311 -6.37 -3.40 26.03
N PRO A 312 -6.43 -2.32 26.86
CA PRO A 312 -6.45 -0.95 26.36
C PRO A 312 -5.23 -0.62 25.49
N GLU A 313 -4.05 -1.15 25.84
CA GLU A 313 -2.79 -0.96 25.10
C GLU A 313 -2.86 -1.59 23.70
N GLU A 314 -3.46 -2.78 23.57
CA GLU A 314 -3.67 -3.45 22.28
C GLU A 314 -4.70 -2.73 21.40
N ARG A 315 -5.59 -1.92 22.01
CA ARG A 315 -6.58 -1.09 21.30
C ARG A 315 -6.03 0.28 20.91
N ALA A 316 -4.91 0.69 21.52
CA ALA A 316 -4.25 1.93 21.13
C ALA A 316 -3.81 1.87 19.65
N PRO A 317 -3.84 2.99 18.93
CA PRO A 317 -3.31 3.05 17.57
C PRO A 317 -1.87 2.55 17.52
N LEU A 318 -1.61 1.63 16.58
CA LEU A 318 -0.31 1.01 16.38
C LEU A 318 0.25 1.41 15.02
N VAL A 319 1.38 2.11 15.03
CA VAL A 319 2.17 2.34 13.81
C VAL A 319 3.24 1.25 13.72
N ARG A 320 3.05 0.30 12.80
CA ARG A 320 4.04 -0.73 12.50
C ARG A 320 5.00 -0.21 11.45
N VAL A 321 6.21 0.12 11.85
CA VAL A 321 7.28 0.52 10.94
C VAL A 321 8.02 -0.73 10.47
N MET A 322 8.08 -0.95 9.16
CA MET A 322 8.79 -2.05 8.53
C MET A 322 10.19 -1.61 8.13
N GLU A 323 11.15 -2.53 8.20
CA GLU A 323 12.53 -2.27 7.80
C GLU A 323 12.67 -2.15 6.28
N THR A 324 13.56 -1.27 5.84
CA THR A 324 13.96 -1.08 4.44
C THR A 324 15.42 -1.51 4.25
N GLU A 325 15.80 -1.83 3.02
CA GLU A 325 17.15 -2.25 2.65
C GLU A 325 17.61 -1.52 1.39
N LEU A 326 18.82 -0.98 1.37
CA LEU A 326 19.43 -0.45 0.15
C LEU A 326 19.99 -1.59 -0.70
N ILE A 327 19.39 -1.82 -1.87
CA ILE A 327 19.81 -2.84 -2.82
C ILE A 327 20.74 -2.19 -3.84
N VAL A 328 22.02 -2.41 -3.69
CA VAL A 328 23.04 -1.87 -4.60
C VAL A 328 23.10 -2.72 -5.87
N ARG A 329 22.99 -2.06 -7.03
CA ARG A 329 23.12 -2.64 -8.36
C ARG A 329 24.06 -1.79 -9.23
N GLN A 330 23.84 -1.75 -10.55
CA GLN A 330 24.77 -1.18 -11.52
C GLN A 330 24.43 0.26 -11.94
N SER A 331 23.35 0.85 -11.45
CA SER A 331 23.00 2.26 -11.73
C SER A 331 23.77 3.26 -10.86
N THR A 332 24.62 2.77 -9.97
CA THR A 332 25.55 3.57 -9.15
C THR A 332 26.96 3.03 -9.25
N ARG A 333 27.95 3.90 -9.16
CA ARG A 333 29.37 3.51 -9.11
C ARG A 333 30.10 4.15 -7.94
N ASP A 334 31.26 3.57 -7.58
CA ASP A 334 32.21 4.21 -6.70
C ASP A 334 33.02 5.27 -7.48
N ARG A 335 33.22 6.44 -6.91
CA ARG A 335 34.00 7.58 -7.43
C ARG A 335 35.15 7.98 -6.51
N THR A 336 35.45 7.13 -5.52
CA THR A 336 36.52 7.41 -4.55
C THR A 336 37.91 7.05 -5.10
N ASP A 337 37.99 6.40 -6.27
CA ASP A 337 39.20 6.04 -6.99
C ASP A 337 39.78 7.20 -7.82
#